data_ca34f881cea9a184aa63fd96992e5356
#
_entry.id   ca34f881cea9a184aa63fd96992e5356
#
_cell.length_a   1.000
_cell.length_b   1.000
_cell.length_c   1.000
_cell.angle_alpha   90.00
_cell.angle_beta   90.00
_cell.angle_gamma   90.00
#
_symmetry.space_group_name_H-M   'P 1'
#
loop_
_entity.id
_entity.type
_entity.pdbx_description
1 polymer ?
#
loop_
_entity_poly.entity_id
_entity_poly.type
_entity_poly.pdbx_seq_one_letter_code
_entity_poly.pdbx_strand_id
1 'polypeptide(L)'
;GIAYVVETYGIIYNKAILNQYFELSDAAVKSVDEINNFETLKKVADGIQKHKDELGVKGAFTSAGMDSSSDWRFKTHLANLPIYYEYKDEGITSTDAIKGTYLENYKNIWDLYITDSTCEPSMISSKTAEDASSEFALGEAVFYQNGTWAYNDIKDMEVADEDMGMLPIYIGAKGEEEQGLCTGSENYWCVNKNASEEDIQATLDFLQWVVESDEGRDMLANTMGFVTPFTTFEDYLPSNPLVQANEEYNKAGKTPVSWNFTTMPSENWKN
;
A
#
# COMPACT_ATOMS: atom_id res chain seq x y z
N GLY A 1 -5.86 5.15 -22.90
CA GLY A 1 -6.61 5.35 -21.67
C GLY A 1 -6.27 6.67 -21.00
N ILE A 2 -7.17 7.19 -20.21
CA ILE A 2 -7.00 8.41 -19.40
C ILE A 2 -6.95 7.95 -17.94
N ALA A 3 -5.80 8.06 -17.28
CA ALA A 3 -5.68 7.74 -15.87
C ALA A 3 -6.59 8.68 -15.06
N TYR A 4 -7.39 8.14 -14.15
CA TYR A 4 -8.32 8.95 -13.36
C TYR A 4 -8.09 8.86 -11.85
N VAL A 5 -7.20 7.99 -11.43
CA VAL A 5 -6.82 7.84 -10.02
C VAL A 5 -5.33 7.57 -9.91
N VAL A 6 -4.70 8.17 -8.91
CA VAL A 6 -3.36 7.83 -8.43
C VAL A 6 -3.54 7.07 -7.13
N GLU A 7 -3.03 5.87 -7.08
CA GLU A 7 -3.16 5.00 -5.92
C GLU A 7 -1.79 4.79 -5.26
N THR A 8 -1.83 4.63 -3.95
CA THR A 8 -0.62 4.47 -3.14
C THR A 8 -0.80 3.32 -2.19
N TYR A 9 0.22 2.49 -2.03
CA TYR A 9 0.24 1.42 -1.04
C TYR A 9 1.55 1.36 -0.25
N GLY A 10 1.46 0.75 0.91
CA GLY A 10 2.54 0.54 1.85
C GLY A 10 2.12 -0.39 2.97
N ILE A 11 2.59 -0.12 4.17
CA ILE A 11 2.18 -0.81 5.40
C ILE A 11 1.34 0.18 6.22
N ILE A 12 0.05 -0.03 6.29
CA ILE A 12 -0.84 0.72 7.17
C ILE A 12 -0.51 0.32 8.60
N TYR A 13 -0.42 1.26 9.54
CA TYR A 13 -0.13 0.96 10.94
C TYR A 13 -1.12 1.62 11.91
N ASN A 14 -1.31 0.96 13.07
CA ASN A 14 -2.05 1.48 14.20
C ASN A 14 -1.08 2.21 15.15
N LYS A 15 -1.14 3.54 15.12
CA LYS A 15 -0.27 4.43 15.90
C LYS A 15 -0.49 4.29 17.41
N ALA A 16 -1.72 4.07 17.86
CA ALA A 16 -2.02 3.92 19.29
C ALA A 16 -1.29 2.71 19.87
N ILE A 17 -1.31 1.56 19.17
CA ILE A 17 -0.61 0.34 19.64
C ILE A 17 0.90 0.49 19.46
N LEU A 18 1.38 1.10 18.36
CA LEU A 18 2.81 1.39 18.20
C LEU A 18 3.36 2.25 19.33
N ASN A 19 2.62 3.27 19.77
CA ASN A 19 3.02 4.11 20.88
C ASN A 19 3.12 3.29 22.18
N GLN A 20 2.22 2.34 22.44
CA GLN A 20 2.34 1.43 23.58
C GLN A 20 3.60 0.56 23.48
N TYR A 21 3.89 0.02 22.29
CA TYR A 21 5.13 -0.73 22.05
C TYR A 21 6.38 0.11 22.32
N PHE A 22 6.43 1.38 21.90
CA PHE A 22 7.57 2.26 22.11
C PHE A 22 7.86 2.56 23.58
N GLU A 23 6.87 2.42 24.47
CA GLU A 23 7.04 2.56 25.93
C GLU A 23 7.69 1.32 26.58
N LEU A 24 7.73 0.18 25.91
CA LEU A 24 8.37 -1.02 26.45
C LEU A 24 9.87 -0.81 26.64
N SER A 25 10.43 -1.38 27.69
CA SER A 25 11.84 -1.20 28.04
C SER A 25 12.81 -1.79 27.02
N ASP A 26 12.37 -2.81 26.30
CA ASP A 26 13.13 -3.51 25.25
C ASP A 26 12.63 -3.22 23.83
N ALA A 27 11.82 -2.16 23.66
CA ALA A 27 11.43 -1.70 22.34
C ALA A 27 12.66 -1.35 21.49
N ALA A 28 12.67 -1.84 20.25
CA ALA A 28 13.81 -1.67 19.33
C ALA A 28 14.02 -0.20 18.92
N VAL A 29 12.96 0.60 18.90
CA VAL A 29 12.95 2.03 18.62
C VAL A 29 11.93 2.74 19.51
N LYS A 30 11.92 4.07 19.51
CA LYS A 30 11.05 4.89 20.37
C LYS A 30 10.06 5.77 19.60
N SER A 31 10.12 5.74 18.27
CA SER A 31 9.17 6.45 17.41
C SER A 31 9.00 5.76 16.06
N VAL A 32 7.91 6.06 15.38
CA VAL A 32 7.64 5.52 14.03
C VAL A 32 8.66 6.02 13.01
N ASP A 33 9.20 7.22 13.17
CA ASP A 33 10.18 7.82 12.25
C ASP A 33 11.51 7.05 12.22
N GLU A 34 11.81 6.28 13.26
CA GLU A 34 12.99 5.43 13.33
C GLU A 34 12.80 4.11 12.54
N ILE A 35 11.57 3.80 12.11
CA ILE A 35 11.28 2.64 11.25
C ILE A 35 11.50 3.05 9.79
N ASN A 36 12.74 3.07 9.34
CA ASN A 36 13.12 3.60 8.02
C ASN A 36 13.92 2.61 7.15
N ASN A 37 13.99 1.36 7.54
CA ASN A 37 14.62 0.27 6.79
C ASN A 37 14.07 -1.09 7.25
N PHE A 38 14.36 -2.14 6.48
CA PHE A 38 13.89 -3.51 6.75
C PHE A 38 14.37 -4.05 8.11
N GLU A 39 15.63 -3.81 8.48
CA GLU A 39 16.18 -4.32 9.73
C GLU A 39 15.41 -3.76 10.93
N THR A 40 15.12 -2.46 10.92
CA THR A 40 14.36 -1.79 11.97
C THR A 40 12.90 -2.24 11.96
N LEU A 41 12.26 -2.31 10.79
CA LEU A 41 10.89 -2.84 10.66
C LEU A 41 10.78 -4.25 11.24
N LYS A 42 11.74 -5.14 10.88
CA LYS A 42 11.77 -6.51 11.40
C LYS A 42 11.91 -6.55 12.92
N LYS A 43 12.84 -5.78 13.49
CA LYS A 43 13.01 -5.72 14.97
C LYS A 43 11.75 -5.25 15.68
N VAL A 44 11.04 -4.27 15.10
CA VAL A 44 9.78 -3.77 15.66
C VAL A 44 8.70 -4.84 15.56
N ALA A 45 8.55 -5.49 14.42
CA ALA A 45 7.56 -6.57 14.24
C ALA A 45 7.84 -7.76 15.17
N ASP A 46 9.09 -8.27 15.21
CA ASP A 46 9.50 -9.33 16.14
C ASP A 46 9.20 -8.94 17.62
N GLY A 47 9.45 -7.67 17.96
CA GLY A 47 9.19 -7.14 19.30
C GLY A 47 7.69 -7.09 19.63
N ILE A 48 6.86 -6.62 18.71
CA ILE A 48 5.41 -6.64 18.84
C ILE A 48 4.90 -8.07 18.96
N GLN A 49 5.37 -8.98 18.10
CA GLN A 49 4.98 -10.40 18.13
C GLN A 49 5.33 -11.05 19.47
N LYS A 50 6.50 -10.71 20.04
CA LYS A 50 6.94 -11.18 21.36
C LYS A 50 6.03 -10.67 22.48
N HIS A 51 5.59 -9.41 22.40
CA HIS A 51 4.78 -8.74 23.43
C HIS A 51 3.28 -8.68 23.08
N LYS A 52 2.81 -9.48 22.14
CA LYS A 52 1.42 -9.39 21.63
C LYS A 52 0.35 -9.49 22.72
N ASP A 53 0.55 -10.33 23.71
CA ASP A 53 -0.41 -10.49 24.82
C ASP A 53 -0.46 -9.22 25.71
N GLU A 54 0.69 -8.57 25.94
CA GLU A 54 0.79 -7.32 26.71
C GLU A 54 0.18 -6.14 25.93
N LEU A 55 0.37 -6.12 24.61
CA LEU A 55 -0.17 -5.11 23.70
C LEU A 55 -1.64 -5.35 23.32
N GLY A 56 -2.21 -6.49 23.68
CA GLY A 56 -3.59 -6.84 23.38
C GLY A 56 -3.86 -7.18 21.91
N VAL A 57 -2.84 -7.58 21.15
CA VAL A 57 -2.94 -7.94 19.74
C VAL A 57 -2.79 -9.45 19.52
N LYS A 58 -3.20 -9.94 18.35
CA LYS A 58 -3.01 -11.34 17.93
C LYS A 58 -1.67 -11.55 17.21
N GLY A 59 -1.15 -10.51 16.57
CA GLY A 59 0.12 -10.52 15.87
C GLY A 59 0.56 -9.14 15.43
N ALA A 60 1.81 -9.02 14.97
CA ALA A 60 2.32 -7.75 14.44
C ALA A 60 1.64 -7.40 13.12
N PHE A 61 1.57 -8.34 12.17
CA PHE A 61 0.89 -8.16 10.88
C PHE A 61 -0.46 -8.86 10.85
N THR A 62 -1.40 -8.29 10.09
CA THR A 62 -2.62 -9.00 9.71
C THR A 62 -2.26 -10.32 9.03
N SER A 63 -3.19 -11.29 9.05
CA SER A 63 -3.10 -12.49 8.25
C SER A 63 -3.17 -12.09 6.78
N ALA A 64 -2.05 -11.87 6.19
CA ALA A 64 -1.99 -11.53 4.79
C ALA A 64 -2.65 -12.65 3.98
N GLY A 65 -3.85 -12.40 3.52
CA GLY A 65 -4.64 -13.40 2.82
C GLY A 65 -3.91 -13.94 1.62
N MET A 66 -3.61 -15.24 1.66
CA MET A 66 -2.96 -15.95 0.56
C MET A 66 -3.99 -16.68 -0.32
N ASP A 67 -5.27 -16.46 -0.04
CA ASP A 67 -6.33 -16.94 -0.91
C ASP A 67 -6.41 -16.11 -2.20
N SER A 68 -7.16 -16.58 -3.19
CA SER A 68 -7.26 -15.94 -4.50
C SER A 68 -7.87 -14.54 -4.48
N SER A 69 -8.52 -14.13 -3.39
CA SER A 69 -9.11 -12.79 -3.25
C SER A 69 -8.09 -11.72 -2.88
N SER A 70 -6.94 -12.10 -2.33
CA SER A 70 -5.98 -11.16 -1.74
C SER A 70 -4.50 -11.46 -2.04
N ASP A 71 -4.17 -12.55 -2.71
CA ASP A 71 -2.80 -12.95 -3.01
C ASP A 71 -2.04 -11.97 -3.92
N TRP A 72 -2.76 -11.08 -4.64
CA TRP A 72 -2.17 -10.01 -5.44
C TRP A 72 -1.30 -9.04 -4.61
N ARG A 73 -1.57 -8.88 -3.32
CA ARG A 73 -0.75 -8.05 -2.43
C ARG A 73 0.69 -8.57 -2.35
N PHE A 74 0.87 -9.87 -2.39
CA PHE A 74 2.18 -10.53 -2.37
C PHE A 74 2.75 -10.72 -3.76
N LYS A 75 1.95 -11.27 -4.65
CA LYS A 75 2.37 -11.63 -6.01
C LYS A 75 2.61 -10.41 -6.91
N THR A 76 2.01 -9.26 -6.61
CA THR A 76 2.12 -8.05 -7.43
C THR A 76 2.73 -6.90 -6.62
N HIS A 77 2.05 -6.45 -5.59
CA HIS A 77 2.48 -5.27 -4.82
C HIS A 77 3.82 -5.49 -4.13
N LEU A 78 3.97 -6.59 -3.39
CA LEU A 78 5.23 -6.86 -2.71
C LEU A 78 6.35 -7.19 -3.71
N ALA A 79 6.06 -7.94 -4.77
CA ALA A 79 7.02 -8.26 -5.81
C ALA A 79 7.48 -7.05 -6.62
N ASN A 80 6.72 -5.95 -6.63
CA ASN A 80 7.12 -4.71 -7.28
C ASN A 80 8.43 -4.14 -6.69
N LEU A 81 8.67 -4.29 -5.40
CA LEU A 81 9.85 -3.71 -4.71
C LEU A 81 11.17 -4.30 -5.23
N PRO A 82 11.39 -5.63 -5.24
CA PRO A 82 12.62 -6.22 -5.77
C PRO A 82 12.83 -5.88 -7.25
N ILE A 83 11.77 -5.81 -8.05
CA ILE A 83 11.83 -5.45 -9.47
C ILE A 83 12.18 -3.96 -9.64
N TYR A 84 11.57 -3.08 -8.85
CA TYR A 84 11.88 -1.65 -8.85
C TYR A 84 13.37 -1.40 -8.56
N TYR A 85 13.93 -2.05 -7.55
CA TYR A 85 15.33 -1.89 -7.20
C TYR A 85 16.28 -2.49 -8.27
N GLU A 86 15.92 -3.63 -8.86
CA GLU A 86 16.68 -4.19 -9.97
C GLU A 86 16.68 -3.24 -11.18
N TYR A 87 15.52 -2.67 -11.54
CA TYR A 87 15.42 -1.69 -12.63
C TYR A 87 16.21 -0.42 -12.34
N LYS A 88 16.16 0.07 -11.11
CA LYS A 88 16.90 1.25 -10.66
C LYS A 88 18.42 1.05 -10.77
N ASP A 89 18.92 -0.08 -10.30
CA ASP A 89 20.35 -0.40 -10.33
C ASP A 89 20.87 -0.56 -11.76
N GLU A 90 20.05 -1.09 -12.65
CA GLU A 90 20.40 -1.28 -14.06
C GLU A 90 20.14 -0.06 -14.94
N GLY A 91 19.44 0.95 -14.42
CA GLY A 91 19.05 2.13 -15.19
C GLY A 91 18.08 1.83 -16.33
N ILE A 92 17.18 0.85 -16.14
CA ILE A 92 16.16 0.42 -17.12
C ILE A 92 14.75 0.68 -16.61
N THR A 93 13.78 0.65 -17.52
CA THR A 93 12.36 0.82 -17.19
C THR A 93 11.50 -0.39 -17.60
N SER A 94 12.09 -1.35 -18.29
CA SER A 94 11.46 -2.60 -18.70
C SER A 94 12.53 -3.65 -19.05
N THR A 95 12.15 -4.93 -19.05
CA THR A 95 13.03 -6.02 -19.44
C THR A 95 12.22 -7.20 -19.97
N ASP A 96 12.84 -8.02 -20.82
CA ASP A 96 12.28 -9.29 -21.27
C ASP A 96 12.47 -10.43 -20.24
N ALA A 97 13.37 -10.23 -19.25
CA ALA A 97 13.64 -11.20 -18.20
C ALA A 97 14.17 -10.52 -16.92
N ILE A 98 13.54 -10.81 -15.79
CA ILE A 98 13.99 -10.37 -14.47
C ILE A 98 15.14 -11.25 -14.02
N LYS A 99 16.22 -10.66 -13.52
CA LYS A 99 17.41 -11.38 -13.04
C LYS A 99 17.24 -11.99 -11.66
N GLY A 100 16.38 -11.40 -10.85
CA GLY A 100 16.14 -11.82 -9.46
C GLY A 100 17.23 -11.34 -8.49
N THR A 101 17.85 -10.20 -8.77
CA THR A 101 18.91 -9.60 -7.93
C THR A 101 18.47 -9.45 -6.49
N TYR A 102 17.20 -9.11 -6.25
CA TYR A 102 16.61 -8.88 -4.93
C TYR A 102 15.70 -10.03 -4.45
N LEU A 103 15.89 -11.26 -4.96
CA LEU A 103 15.04 -12.41 -4.59
C LEU A 103 15.14 -12.76 -3.09
N GLU A 104 16.34 -12.67 -2.50
CA GLU A 104 16.52 -12.90 -1.06
C GLU A 104 15.81 -11.82 -0.21
N ASN A 105 15.85 -10.57 -0.64
CA ASN A 105 15.13 -9.47 -0.01
C ASN A 105 13.61 -9.69 -0.06
N TYR A 106 13.10 -10.14 -1.20
CA TYR A 106 11.70 -10.51 -1.37
C TYR A 106 11.29 -11.66 -0.44
N LYS A 107 12.12 -12.69 -0.34
CA LYS A 107 11.89 -13.79 0.60
C LYS A 107 11.84 -13.31 2.04
N ASN A 108 12.76 -12.45 2.45
CA ASN A 108 12.86 -11.98 3.84
C ASN A 108 11.60 -11.22 4.30
N ILE A 109 11.01 -10.37 3.45
CA ILE A 109 9.77 -9.67 3.80
C ILE A 109 8.56 -10.65 3.81
N TRP A 110 8.53 -11.65 2.93
CA TRP A 110 7.53 -12.71 2.97
C TRP A 110 7.61 -13.49 4.27
N ASP A 111 8.81 -13.93 4.64
CA ASP A 111 9.02 -14.67 5.89
C ASP A 111 8.54 -13.85 7.09
N LEU A 112 8.85 -12.54 7.13
CA LEU A 112 8.39 -11.65 8.19
C LEU A 112 6.86 -11.60 8.29
N TYR A 113 6.16 -11.44 7.17
CA TYR A 113 4.70 -11.40 7.16
C TYR A 113 4.05 -12.73 7.56
N ILE A 114 4.72 -13.85 7.29
CA ILE A 114 4.23 -15.18 7.63
C ILE A 114 4.48 -15.50 9.11
N THR A 115 5.67 -15.15 9.63
CA THR A 115 6.06 -15.50 11.01
C THR A 115 5.40 -14.61 12.04
N ASP A 116 5.21 -13.33 11.73
CA ASP A 116 4.69 -12.32 12.66
C ASP A 116 3.22 -11.96 12.42
N SER A 117 2.49 -12.90 11.84
CA SER A 117 1.07 -12.79 11.53
C SER A 117 0.18 -12.98 12.77
N THR A 118 -1.07 -12.54 12.65
CA THR A 118 -2.16 -12.80 13.60
C THR A 118 -2.55 -14.27 13.71
N CYS A 119 -2.17 -15.10 12.72
CA CYS A 119 -2.48 -16.52 12.68
C CYS A 119 -1.24 -17.37 12.45
N GLU A 120 -1.34 -18.66 12.79
CA GLU A 120 -0.29 -19.63 12.50
C GLU A 120 0.02 -19.73 10.99
N PRO A 121 1.28 -19.89 10.58
CA PRO A 121 1.68 -19.96 9.17
C PRO A 121 0.87 -20.97 8.34
N SER A 122 0.47 -22.09 8.93
CA SER A 122 -0.35 -23.12 8.27
C SER A 122 -1.76 -22.67 7.92
N MET A 123 -2.24 -21.58 8.52
CA MET A 123 -3.60 -21.05 8.35
C MET A 123 -3.67 -19.90 7.33
N ILE A 124 -2.54 -19.31 6.97
CA ILE A 124 -2.49 -18.10 6.10
C ILE A 124 -3.19 -18.33 4.76
N SER A 125 -3.05 -19.52 4.17
CA SER A 125 -3.66 -19.83 2.86
C SER A 125 -5.19 -19.89 2.89
N SER A 126 -5.80 -19.97 4.07
CA SER A 126 -7.26 -19.95 4.25
C SER A 126 -7.82 -18.58 4.61
N LYS A 127 -6.94 -17.62 4.83
CA LYS A 127 -7.31 -16.25 5.23
C LYS A 127 -7.62 -15.38 4.02
N THR A 128 -8.74 -14.65 4.10
CA THR A 128 -9.26 -13.80 3.03
C THR A 128 -8.83 -12.34 3.18
N ALA A 129 -9.11 -11.51 2.17
CA ALA A 129 -8.97 -10.07 2.26
C ALA A 129 -9.80 -9.47 3.41
N GLU A 130 -11.02 -9.99 3.61
CA GLU A 130 -11.93 -9.55 4.66
C GLU A 130 -11.41 -9.92 6.06
N ASP A 131 -10.82 -11.11 6.23
CA ASP A 131 -10.13 -11.45 7.48
C ASP A 131 -9.05 -10.43 7.82
N ALA A 132 -8.16 -10.12 6.86
CA ALA A 132 -7.05 -9.20 7.08
C ALA A 132 -7.52 -7.76 7.38
N SER A 133 -8.53 -7.23 6.67
CA SER A 133 -9.08 -5.89 6.95
C SER A 133 -9.75 -5.84 8.31
N SER A 134 -10.51 -6.87 8.68
CA SER A 134 -11.18 -6.97 9.98
C SER A 134 -10.20 -7.03 11.14
N GLU A 135 -9.12 -7.82 11.01
CA GLU A 135 -8.08 -7.92 12.04
C GLU A 135 -7.44 -6.56 12.34
N PHE A 136 -7.17 -5.76 11.31
CA PHE A 136 -6.66 -4.41 11.51
C PHE A 136 -7.73 -3.47 12.09
N ALA A 137 -8.91 -3.44 11.50
CA ALA A 137 -10.01 -2.55 11.91
C ALA A 137 -10.45 -2.75 13.36
N LEU A 138 -10.32 -3.99 13.88
CA LEU A 138 -10.63 -4.35 15.27
C LEU A 138 -9.44 -4.19 16.22
N GLY A 139 -8.29 -3.67 15.77
CA GLY A 139 -7.09 -3.51 16.58
C GLY A 139 -6.41 -4.83 16.96
N GLU A 140 -6.64 -5.90 16.22
CA GLU A 140 -6.04 -7.22 16.48
C GLU A 140 -4.62 -7.37 15.89
N ALA A 141 -4.24 -6.45 14.99
CA ALA A 141 -2.90 -6.35 14.41
C ALA A 141 -2.43 -4.90 14.38
N VAL A 142 -1.10 -4.71 14.37
CA VAL A 142 -0.47 -3.40 14.31
C VAL A 142 -0.25 -2.94 12.87
N PHE A 143 0.12 -3.86 11.99
CA PHE A 143 0.49 -3.61 10.60
C PHE A 143 -0.44 -4.32 9.61
N TYR A 144 -0.82 -3.61 8.56
CA TYR A 144 -1.65 -4.11 7.47
C TYR A 144 -1.08 -3.64 6.12
N GLN A 145 -0.46 -4.54 5.35
CA GLN A 145 -0.02 -4.18 4.02
C GLN A 145 -1.20 -4.03 3.08
N ASN A 146 -1.53 -2.80 2.72
CA ASN A 146 -2.55 -2.47 1.73
C ASN A 146 -2.36 -1.03 1.23
N GLY A 147 -3.28 -0.54 0.43
CA GLY A 147 -3.24 0.80 -0.13
C GLY A 147 -4.27 1.75 0.46
N THR A 148 -4.25 2.98 -0.03
CA THR A 148 -5.15 4.06 0.39
C THR A 148 -6.63 3.73 0.21
N TRP A 149 -6.96 2.84 -0.73
CA TRP A 149 -8.32 2.32 -0.97
C TRP A 149 -8.88 1.49 0.19
N ALA A 150 -8.00 0.85 0.99
CA ALA A 150 -8.42 0.05 2.14
C ALA A 150 -9.09 0.87 3.24
N TYR A 151 -8.91 2.20 3.24
CA TYR A 151 -9.53 3.07 4.24
C TYR A 151 -11.05 2.88 4.34
N ASN A 152 -11.74 2.69 3.23
CA ASN A 152 -13.18 2.47 3.25
C ASN A 152 -13.62 1.17 3.94
N ASP A 153 -12.73 0.17 4.03
CA ASP A 153 -12.99 -1.11 4.67
C ASP A 153 -12.62 -1.12 6.17
N ILE A 154 -11.84 -0.13 6.63
CA ILE A 154 -11.30 -0.09 7.99
C ILE A 154 -11.71 1.14 8.81
N LYS A 155 -12.29 2.16 8.18
CA LYS A 155 -12.77 3.37 8.86
C LYS A 155 -14.00 3.10 9.73
N ASP A 156 -14.25 4.02 10.66
CA ASP A 156 -15.42 3.98 11.56
C ASP A 156 -15.50 2.71 12.45
N MET A 157 -14.33 2.07 12.70
CA MET A 157 -14.18 0.90 13.55
C MET A 157 -13.36 1.24 14.80
N GLU A 158 -12.63 0.27 15.39
CA GLU A 158 -11.88 0.47 16.64
C GLU A 158 -10.62 1.33 16.47
N VAL A 159 -10.04 1.39 15.26
CA VAL A 159 -8.87 2.22 14.97
C VAL A 159 -9.33 3.59 14.48
N ALA A 160 -9.08 4.63 15.26
CA ALA A 160 -9.45 6.00 14.90
C ALA A 160 -8.60 6.54 13.73
N ASP A 161 -9.13 7.49 12.96
CA ASP A 161 -8.44 8.09 11.81
C ASP A 161 -7.09 8.73 12.21
N GLU A 162 -7.02 9.39 13.36
CA GLU A 162 -5.78 9.99 13.89
C GLU A 162 -4.71 8.96 14.28
N ASP A 163 -5.11 7.71 14.45
CA ASP A 163 -4.23 6.59 14.76
C ASP A 163 -3.84 5.77 13.53
N MET A 164 -4.32 6.13 12.34
CA MET A 164 -3.92 5.50 11.09
C MET A 164 -2.75 6.26 10.45
N GLY A 165 -1.76 5.52 9.96
CA GLY A 165 -0.67 6.03 9.15
C GLY A 165 -0.15 4.97 8.19
N MET A 166 0.84 5.32 7.39
CA MET A 166 1.47 4.40 6.44
C MET A 166 2.99 4.46 6.54
N LEU A 167 3.63 3.31 6.43
CA LEU A 167 5.07 3.16 6.23
C LEU A 167 5.37 2.64 4.81
N PRO A 168 6.51 3.01 4.23
CA PRO A 168 7.03 2.32 3.06
C PRO A 168 7.26 0.83 3.32
N ILE A 169 7.21 0.02 2.27
CA ILE A 169 7.58 -1.39 2.35
C ILE A 169 9.09 -1.48 2.16
N TYR A 170 9.82 -1.69 3.24
CA TYR A 170 11.26 -1.86 3.23
C TYR A 170 11.61 -3.33 2.99
N ILE A 171 12.61 -3.59 2.15
CA ILE A 171 13.05 -4.95 1.79
C ILE A 171 14.53 -5.21 2.05
N GLY A 172 15.25 -4.26 2.66
CA GLY A 172 16.69 -4.34 2.88
C GLY A 172 17.53 -3.94 1.65
N ALA A 173 16.94 -3.16 0.74
CA ALA A 173 17.68 -2.63 -0.40
C ALA A 173 18.48 -1.39 0.01
N LYS A 174 19.65 -1.21 -0.61
CA LYS A 174 20.52 -0.06 -0.32
C LYS A 174 19.82 1.25 -0.68
N GLY A 175 19.76 2.17 0.28
CA GLY A 175 19.18 3.50 0.10
C GLY A 175 17.66 3.51 0.26
N GLU A 176 17.07 2.45 0.81
CA GLU A 176 15.63 2.36 1.07
C GLU A 176 15.14 3.35 2.14
N GLU A 177 16.04 3.88 2.96
CA GLU A 177 15.74 4.94 3.93
C GLU A 177 15.24 6.24 3.29
N GLU A 178 15.52 6.44 1.99
CA GLU A 178 15.06 7.59 1.22
C GLU A 178 13.82 7.29 0.36
N GLN A 179 13.29 6.07 0.41
CA GLN A 179 12.09 5.74 -0.34
C GLN A 179 10.81 6.25 0.36
N GLY A 180 9.84 6.61 -0.48
CA GLY A 180 8.45 6.85 -0.10
C GLY A 180 7.58 5.62 -0.32
N LEU A 181 6.27 5.84 -0.36
CA LEU A 181 5.28 4.80 -0.61
C LEU A 181 5.29 4.36 -2.08
N CYS A 182 4.73 3.19 -2.35
CA CYS A 182 4.55 2.69 -3.71
C CYS A 182 3.38 3.41 -4.37
N THR A 183 3.66 4.14 -5.47
CA THR A 183 2.66 5.01 -6.10
C THR A 183 2.57 4.74 -7.59
N GLY A 184 1.34 4.70 -8.11
CA GLY A 184 1.09 4.48 -9.53
C GLY A 184 -0.38 4.59 -9.90
N SER A 185 -0.72 4.14 -11.09
CA SER A 185 -2.09 4.05 -11.59
C SER A 185 -2.27 2.80 -12.43
N GLU A 186 -3.33 2.06 -12.17
CA GLU A 186 -3.78 0.92 -13.00
C GLU A 186 -5.17 1.17 -13.58
N ASN A 187 -5.85 2.24 -13.17
CA ASN A 187 -7.23 2.51 -13.52
C ASN A 187 -7.32 3.61 -14.58
N TYR A 188 -7.91 3.26 -15.72
CA TYR A 188 -8.00 4.15 -16.89
C TYR A 188 -9.41 4.14 -17.47
N TRP A 189 -9.92 5.32 -17.78
CA TRP A 189 -11.07 5.45 -18.67
C TRP A 189 -10.63 5.20 -20.12
N CYS A 190 -11.41 4.40 -20.82
CA CYS A 190 -11.18 4.12 -22.23
C CYS A 190 -12.44 4.45 -23.04
N VAL A 191 -12.29 5.29 -24.06
CA VAL A 191 -13.36 5.59 -24.99
C VAL A 191 -13.40 4.49 -26.06
N ASN A 192 -14.57 3.91 -26.31
CA ASN A 192 -14.75 2.89 -27.33
C ASN A 192 -14.65 3.51 -28.74
N LYS A 193 -13.52 3.31 -29.41
CA LYS A 193 -13.27 3.85 -30.77
C LYS A 193 -14.20 3.31 -31.84
N ASN A 194 -14.93 2.23 -31.57
CA ASN A 194 -15.86 1.60 -32.53
C ASN A 194 -17.32 2.04 -32.29
N ALA A 195 -17.58 2.94 -31.33
CA ALA A 195 -18.88 3.54 -31.14
C ALA A 195 -19.18 4.60 -32.24
N SER A 196 -20.41 5.08 -32.31
CA SER A 196 -20.75 6.20 -33.18
C SER A 196 -20.01 7.48 -32.78
N GLU A 197 -19.82 8.41 -33.69
CA GLU A 197 -19.20 9.71 -33.40
C GLU A 197 -19.98 10.46 -32.31
N GLU A 198 -21.30 10.36 -32.32
CA GLU A 198 -22.19 10.97 -31.31
C GLU A 198 -21.97 10.36 -29.92
N ASP A 199 -21.87 9.03 -29.80
CA ASP A 199 -21.60 8.33 -28.54
C ASP A 199 -20.18 8.63 -28.02
N ILE A 200 -19.19 8.70 -28.92
CA ILE A 200 -17.83 9.09 -28.55
C ILE A 200 -17.83 10.50 -27.98
N GLN A 201 -18.48 11.46 -28.63
CA GLN A 201 -18.55 12.83 -28.16
C GLN A 201 -19.28 12.92 -26.82
N ALA A 202 -20.42 12.28 -26.67
CA ALA A 202 -21.16 12.23 -25.41
C ALA A 202 -20.32 11.62 -24.26
N THR A 203 -19.51 10.59 -24.56
CA THR A 203 -18.58 10.02 -23.58
C THR A 203 -17.51 11.03 -23.17
N LEU A 204 -16.91 11.75 -24.13
CA LEU A 204 -15.91 12.79 -23.83
C LEU A 204 -16.50 13.94 -23.04
N ASP A 205 -17.70 14.41 -23.38
CA ASP A 205 -18.42 15.47 -22.67
C ASP A 205 -18.73 15.05 -21.22
N PHE A 206 -19.12 13.79 -21.00
CA PHE A 206 -19.32 13.23 -19.66
C PHE A 206 -18.03 13.19 -18.85
N LEU A 207 -16.93 12.68 -19.44
CA LEU A 207 -15.63 12.63 -18.77
C LEU A 207 -15.13 14.05 -18.42
N GLN A 208 -15.32 15.02 -19.33
CA GLN A 208 -15.00 16.41 -19.07
C GLN A 208 -15.84 16.97 -17.92
N TRP A 209 -17.14 16.71 -17.92
CA TRP A 209 -18.02 17.12 -16.81
C TRP A 209 -17.56 16.52 -15.47
N VAL A 210 -17.19 15.23 -15.43
CA VAL A 210 -16.71 14.58 -14.21
C VAL A 210 -15.48 15.27 -13.63
N VAL A 211 -14.54 15.75 -14.46
CA VAL A 211 -13.28 16.35 -13.98
C VAL A 211 -13.32 17.86 -13.85
N GLU A 212 -14.34 18.55 -14.38
CA GLU A 212 -14.44 20.02 -14.34
C GLU A 212 -15.59 20.56 -13.49
N SER A 213 -16.71 19.81 -13.35
CA SER A 213 -17.84 20.27 -12.53
C SER A 213 -17.56 20.11 -11.03
N ASP A 214 -18.21 20.93 -10.21
CA ASP A 214 -18.12 20.83 -8.76
C ASP A 214 -18.65 19.48 -8.26
N GLU A 215 -19.78 18.99 -8.83
CA GLU A 215 -20.37 17.69 -8.47
C GLU A 215 -19.45 16.51 -8.84
N GLY A 216 -18.86 16.52 -10.04
CA GLY A 216 -17.95 15.47 -10.50
C GLY A 216 -16.69 15.41 -9.64
N ARG A 217 -16.10 16.56 -9.34
CA ARG A 217 -14.91 16.66 -8.47
C ARG A 217 -15.21 16.22 -7.04
N ASP A 218 -16.30 16.65 -6.46
CA ASP A 218 -16.74 16.25 -5.13
C ASP A 218 -16.97 14.74 -5.05
N MET A 219 -17.61 14.18 -6.08
CA MET A 219 -17.85 12.73 -6.16
C MET A 219 -16.55 11.94 -6.20
N LEU A 220 -15.60 12.30 -7.06
CA LEU A 220 -14.31 11.59 -7.15
C LEU A 220 -13.47 11.74 -5.89
N ALA A 221 -13.32 12.97 -5.39
CA ALA A 221 -12.40 13.24 -4.27
C ALA A 221 -13.00 12.87 -2.91
N ASN A 222 -14.25 13.28 -2.63
CA ASN A 222 -14.83 13.13 -1.29
C ASN A 222 -15.66 11.86 -1.14
N THR A 223 -16.50 11.52 -2.15
CA THR A 223 -17.36 10.33 -2.06
C THR A 223 -16.56 9.05 -2.35
N MET A 224 -15.72 9.05 -3.39
CA MET A 224 -14.91 7.89 -3.78
C MET A 224 -13.53 7.89 -3.11
N GLY A 225 -13.06 9.02 -2.58
CA GLY A 225 -11.76 9.14 -1.91
C GLY A 225 -10.57 9.04 -2.85
N PHE A 226 -10.73 9.38 -4.12
CA PHE A 226 -9.69 9.27 -5.13
C PHE A 226 -8.75 10.49 -5.12
N VAL A 227 -7.46 10.21 -5.19
CA VAL A 227 -6.46 11.19 -5.63
C VAL A 227 -6.39 11.13 -7.14
N THR A 228 -6.69 12.23 -7.82
CA THR A 228 -6.77 12.25 -9.28
C THR A 228 -5.61 13.02 -9.90
N PRO A 229 -5.13 12.64 -11.10
CA PRO A 229 -4.00 13.30 -11.75
C PRO A 229 -4.38 14.58 -12.52
N PHE A 230 -5.59 15.10 -12.35
CA PHE A 230 -6.06 16.29 -13.08
C PHE A 230 -5.75 17.58 -12.32
N THR A 231 -5.31 18.61 -13.03
CA THR A 231 -5.01 19.94 -12.47
C THR A 231 -6.23 20.62 -11.83
N THR A 232 -7.45 20.23 -12.25
CA THR A 232 -8.70 20.72 -11.65
C THR A 232 -8.93 20.22 -10.22
N PHE A 233 -8.10 19.30 -9.71
CA PHE A 233 -8.16 18.72 -8.36
C PHE A 233 -7.02 19.17 -7.44
N GLU A 234 -6.22 20.16 -7.82
CA GLU A 234 -5.08 20.61 -6.99
C GLU A 234 -5.51 21.01 -5.56
N ASP A 235 -6.74 21.53 -5.40
CA ASP A 235 -7.31 21.92 -4.10
C ASP A 235 -8.20 20.81 -3.47
N TYR A 236 -8.32 19.63 -4.11
CA TYR A 236 -9.15 18.50 -3.68
C TYR A 236 -8.30 17.34 -3.17
N LEU A 237 -7.75 17.46 -1.96
CA LEU A 237 -7.10 16.34 -1.30
C LEU A 237 -8.12 15.62 -0.41
N PRO A 238 -8.35 14.30 -0.61
CA PRO A 238 -9.24 13.53 0.26
C PRO A 238 -8.85 13.63 1.74
N SER A 239 -9.84 13.62 2.62
CA SER A 239 -9.61 13.62 4.09
C SER A 239 -9.09 12.28 4.62
N ASN A 240 -8.98 11.26 3.77
CA ASN A 240 -8.42 9.94 4.08
C ASN A 240 -7.01 10.07 4.71
N PRO A 241 -6.79 9.61 5.97
CA PRO A 241 -5.51 9.75 6.66
C PRO A 241 -4.36 9.02 5.96
N LEU A 242 -4.65 7.97 5.21
CA LEU A 242 -3.65 7.23 4.44
C LEU A 242 -3.14 8.04 3.23
N VAL A 243 -4.02 8.83 2.59
CA VAL A 243 -3.63 9.78 1.54
C VAL A 243 -2.78 10.89 2.13
N GLN A 244 -3.14 11.40 3.30
CA GLN A 244 -2.36 12.45 3.98
C GLN A 244 -0.97 11.95 4.38
N ALA A 245 -0.85 10.70 4.84
CA ALA A 245 0.45 10.09 5.12
C ALA A 245 1.36 10.07 3.88
N ASN A 246 0.82 9.78 2.69
CA ASN A 246 1.59 9.85 1.44
C ASN A 246 2.09 11.26 1.14
N GLU A 247 1.26 12.28 1.38
CA GLU A 247 1.64 13.67 1.19
C GLU A 247 2.76 14.12 2.14
N GLU A 248 2.83 13.57 3.34
CA GLU A 248 3.93 13.83 4.26
C GLU A 248 5.26 13.30 3.73
N TYR A 249 5.28 12.08 3.16
CA TYR A 249 6.47 11.53 2.48
C TYR A 249 6.90 12.39 1.29
N ASN A 250 5.95 12.84 0.46
CA ASN A 250 6.21 13.71 -0.67
C ASN A 250 6.83 15.05 -0.23
N LYS A 251 6.26 15.67 0.81
CA LYS A 251 6.78 16.94 1.41
C LYS A 251 8.15 16.76 2.04
N ALA A 252 8.43 15.60 2.62
CA ALA A 252 9.75 15.25 3.15
C ALA A 252 10.80 14.96 2.06
N GLY A 253 10.41 14.98 0.79
CA GLY A 253 11.30 14.73 -0.35
C GLY A 253 11.68 13.27 -0.54
N LYS A 254 10.92 12.34 0.04
CA LYS A 254 11.13 10.91 -0.17
C LYS A 254 10.76 10.50 -1.60
N THR A 255 11.50 9.55 -2.14
CA THR A 255 11.31 9.09 -3.53
C THR A 255 10.23 8.02 -3.60
N PRO A 256 9.09 8.25 -4.28
CA PRO A 256 8.07 7.22 -4.45
C PRO A 256 8.62 6.00 -5.21
N VAL A 257 8.17 4.81 -4.81
CA VAL A 257 8.43 3.58 -5.55
C VAL A 257 7.40 3.44 -6.66
N SER A 258 7.83 3.56 -7.91
CA SER A 258 6.95 3.45 -9.07
C SER A 258 6.40 2.03 -9.24
N TRP A 259 5.16 1.94 -9.66
CA TRP A 259 4.56 0.67 -10.08
C TRP A 259 5.13 0.24 -11.43
N ASN A 260 5.65 -1.00 -11.49
CA ASN A 260 6.24 -1.57 -12.70
C ASN A 260 5.38 -2.70 -13.30
N PHE A 261 4.11 -2.78 -12.91
CA PHE A 261 3.23 -3.89 -13.28
C PHE A 261 3.08 -4.07 -14.80
N THR A 262 3.00 -2.96 -15.53
CA THR A 262 2.85 -2.96 -17.00
C THR A 262 4.17 -3.16 -17.77
N THR A 263 5.31 -3.12 -17.06
CA THR A 263 6.65 -3.25 -17.66
C THR A 263 7.35 -4.56 -17.30
N MET A 264 6.67 -5.41 -16.54
CA MET A 264 7.12 -6.77 -16.23
C MET A 264 7.02 -7.67 -17.46
N PRO A 265 7.86 -8.72 -17.57
CA PRO A 265 7.96 -9.55 -18.80
C PRO A 265 6.66 -10.22 -19.23
N SER A 266 5.78 -10.52 -18.29
CA SER A 266 4.51 -11.22 -18.54
C SER A 266 3.57 -11.04 -17.36
N GLU A 267 2.26 -10.99 -17.63
CA GLU A 267 1.25 -11.03 -16.57
C GLU A 267 1.18 -12.40 -15.84
N ASN A 268 1.72 -13.43 -16.45
CA ASN A 268 1.72 -14.78 -15.89
C ASN A 268 2.93 -15.08 -14.97
N TRP A 269 3.88 -14.16 -14.84
CA TRP A 269 5.08 -14.37 -14.03
C TRP A 269 4.79 -14.62 -12.54
N LYS A 270 3.66 -14.11 -12.07
CA LYS A 270 3.22 -14.19 -10.67
C LYS A 270 2.46 -15.49 -10.30
N ASN A 271 2.18 -16.37 -11.27
CA ASN A 271 1.40 -17.60 -11.05
C ASN A 271 2.28 -18.78 -10.61
#